data_f11bffe374c0bcfb678a814f964a2c87
#
_entry.id   f11bffe374c0bcfb678a814f964a2c87
#
_cell.length_a   1.000
_cell.length_b   1.000
_cell.length_c   1.000
_cell.angle_alpha   90.00
_cell.angle_beta   90.00
_cell.angle_gamma   90.00
#
_symmetry.space_group_name_H-M   'P 1'
#
loop_
_entity.id
_entity.type
_entity.pdbx_description
1 polymer ?
#
loop_
_entity_poly.entity_id
_entity_poly.type
_entity_poly.pdbx_seq_one_letter_code
_entity_poly.pdbx_strand_id
1 'polypeptide(L)'
;MELTDGTLSLTASDSETTLSTSLEVNESDGDGRFAVSSKTILEALKEIPEQPLTFLVNTENLEITVQYQNGKYSLMGQNADEYPQAPALGANAVHVTMGAPVMLAGINRSLFATADDELRPVMNGIYFDITTEDITFVASDGHKLVRNKTLVAHGEEKAAFILTKTPATLLKN
;
A
#
# COMPACT_ATOMS: atom_id res chain seq x y z
N MET A 1 -3.89 -5.89 11.41
CA MET A 1 -5.01 -5.08 11.95
C MET A 1 -4.66 -4.72 13.37
N GLU A 2 -4.77 -3.48 13.73
CA GLU A 2 -4.45 -2.95 15.06
C GLU A 2 -5.53 -1.95 15.48
N LEU A 3 -6.11 -2.15 16.63
CA LEU A 3 -7.08 -1.24 17.24
C LEU A 3 -6.43 -0.54 18.42
N THR A 4 -6.45 0.79 18.39
CA THR A 4 -5.90 1.63 19.44
C THR A 4 -6.79 2.87 19.58
N ASP A 5 -7.25 3.15 20.80
CA ASP A 5 -8.08 4.33 21.11
C ASP A 5 -9.25 4.55 20.13
N GLY A 6 -9.95 3.47 19.75
CA GLY A 6 -11.10 3.54 18.84
C GLY A 6 -10.75 3.71 17.36
N THR A 7 -9.47 3.67 17.00
CA THR A 7 -9.00 3.72 15.62
C THR A 7 -8.49 2.36 15.17
N LEU A 8 -9.11 1.79 14.15
CA LEU A 8 -8.67 0.55 13.53
C LEU A 8 -7.72 0.84 12.37
N SER A 9 -6.46 0.45 12.53
CA SER A 9 -5.43 0.51 11.50
C SER A 9 -5.30 -0.83 10.77
N LEU A 10 -5.32 -0.77 9.44
CA LEU A 10 -5.18 -1.92 8.56
C LEU A 10 -3.87 -1.78 7.80
N THR A 11 -2.95 -2.74 7.95
CA THR A 11 -1.70 -2.78 7.20
C THR A 11 -1.64 -4.05 6.38
N ALA A 12 -1.37 -3.92 5.10
CA ALA A 12 -1.15 -5.05 4.17
C ALA A 12 0.21 -4.90 3.49
N SER A 13 0.91 -6.02 3.30
CA SER A 13 2.23 -6.06 2.66
C SER A 13 2.41 -7.33 1.83
N ASP A 14 3.16 -7.21 0.74
CA ASP A 14 3.63 -8.32 -0.10
C ASP A 14 5.15 -8.48 -0.09
N SER A 15 5.84 -7.98 0.93
CA SER A 15 7.30 -7.91 1.10
C SER A 15 8.00 -6.76 0.35
N GLU A 16 7.42 -6.22 -0.71
CA GLU A 16 7.97 -5.09 -1.49
C GLU A 16 7.17 -3.81 -1.29
N THR A 17 5.86 -3.96 -1.12
CA THR A 17 4.92 -2.85 -0.98
C THR A 17 4.16 -2.99 0.32
N THR A 18 4.11 -1.93 1.11
CA THR A 18 3.27 -1.86 2.30
C THR A 18 2.25 -0.75 2.14
N LEU A 19 0.99 -1.08 2.38
CA LEU A 19 -0.12 -0.14 2.38
C LEU A 19 -0.76 -0.13 3.76
N SER A 20 -0.99 1.06 4.31
CA SER A 20 -1.69 1.24 5.57
C SER A 20 -2.85 2.21 5.40
N THR A 21 -3.96 1.93 6.05
CA THR A 21 -5.12 2.81 6.15
C THR A 21 -5.72 2.69 7.54
N SER A 22 -6.50 3.68 7.96
CA SER A 22 -7.17 3.69 9.25
C SER A 22 -8.61 4.15 9.13
N LEU A 23 -9.42 3.70 10.04
CA LEU A 23 -10.82 4.13 10.19
C LEU A 23 -11.20 4.17 11.66
N GLU A 24 -12.13 5.05 12.02
CA GLU A 24 -12.73 5.08 13.34
C GLU A 24 -13.76 3.96 13.48
N VAL A 25 -13.76 3.25 14.60
CA VAL A 25 -14.78 2.27 14.92
C VAL A 25 -15.88 2.93 15.79
N ASN A 26 -17.10 2.44 15.66
CA ASN A 26 -18.22 2.99 16.42
C ASN A 26 -18.09 2.71 17.93
N GLU A 27 -17.63 1.50 18.27
CA GLU A 27 -17.48 1.03 19.66
C GLU A 27 -16.31 0.04 19.74
N SER A 28 -15.62 0.02 20.87
CA SER A 28 -14.59 -0.96 21.18
C SER A 28 -14.51 -1.22 22.68
N ASP A 29 -14.24 -2.44 23.08
CA ASP A 29 -14.09 -2.85 24.50
C ASP A 29 -12.63 -2.85 24.94
N GLY A 30 -11.68 -2.63 24.05
CA GLY A 30 -10.25 -2.57 24.33
C GLY A 30 -9.39 -2.55 23.08
N ASP A 31 -8.11 -2.33 23.29
CA ASP A 31 -7.11 -2.30 22.25
C ASP A 31 -6.56 -3.70 21.97
N GLY A 32 -6.06 -3.90 20.76
CA GLY A 32 -5.46 -5.17 20.39
C GLY A 32 -4.96 -5.22 18.96
N ARG A 33 -4.16 -6.23 18.67
CA ARG A 33 -3.63 -6.44 17.33
C ARG A 33 -3.61 -7.90 16.95
N PHE A 34 -3.87 -8.18 15.69
CA PHE A 34 -3.83 -9.51 15.11
C PHE A 34 -3.55 -9.46 13.62
N ALA A 35 -3.04 -10.53 13.06
CA ALA A 35 -2.89 -10.70 11.63
C ALA A 35 -3.90 -11.72 11.09
N VAL A 36 -4.32 -11.57 9.86
CA VAL A 36 -5.27 -12.45 9.20
C VAL A 36 -4.96 -12.54 7.71
N SER A 37 -5.21 -13.71 7.13
CA SER A 37 -5.08 -13.89 5.68
C SER A 37 -6.00 -12.91 4.95
N SER A 38 -5.40 -12.01 4.14
CA SER A 38 -6.16 -11.03 3.35
C SER A 38 -7.16 -11.70 2.41
N LYS A 39 -6.78 -12.84 1.80
CA LYS A 39 -7.66 -13.59 0.91
C LYS A 39 -8.91 -14.08 1.66
N THR A 40 -8.71 -14.72 2.81
CA THR A 40 -9.80 -15.32 3.58
C THR A 40 -10.80 -14.27 4.08
N ILE A 41 -10.30 -13.16 4.63
CA ILE A 41 -11.20 -12.11 5.14
C ILE A 41 -11.90 -11.34 4.01
N LEU A 42 -11.21 -11.07 2.90
CA LEU A 42 -11.81 -10.39 1.75
C LEU A 42 -12.87 -11.22 1.05
N GLU A 43 -12.67 -12.53 0.90
CA GLU A 43 -13.68 -13.44 0.35
C GLU A 43 -14.95 -13.46 1.21
N ALA A 44 -14.81 -13.50 2.53
CA ALA A 44 -15.94 -13.46 3.44
C ALA A 44 -16.68 -12.10 3.42
N LEU A 45 -15.93 -11.00 3.47
CA LEU A 45 -16.54 -9.66 3.52
C LEU A 45 -17.24 -9.26 2.22
N LYS A 46 -16.78 -9.75 1.05
CA LYS A 46 -17.41 -9.47 -0.25
C LYS A 46 -18.84 -10.03 -0.37
N GLU A 47 -19.13 -11.12 0.34
CA GLU A 47 -20.47 -11.75 0.33
C GLU A 47 -21.44 -11.11 1.34
N ILE A 48 -20.95 -10.22 2.20
CA ILE A 48 -21.76 -9.55 3.22
C ILE A 48 -22.19 -8.18 2.66
N PRO A 49 -23.51 -7.90 2.56
CA PRO A 49 -24.00 -6.58 2.17
C PRO A 49 -23.51 -5.49 3.12
N GLU A 50 -23.48 -4.25 2.64
CA GLU A 50 -23.08 -3.09 3.46
C GLU A 50 -23.94 -2.97 4.72
N GLN A 51 -23.31 -3.16 5.87
CA GLN A 51 -23.93 -3.14 7.20
C GLN A 51 -22.89 -3.02 8.28
N PRO A 52 -23.25 -2.65 9.51
CA PRO A 52 -22.33 -2.71 10.66
C PRO A 52 -21.84 -4.15 10.89
N LEU A 53 -20.55 -4.28 11.18
CA LEU A 53 -19.89 -5.55 11.50
C LEU A 53 -19.32 -5.47 12.92
N THR A 54 -19.45 -6.56 13.67
CA THR A 54 -18.80 -6.71 14.97
C THR A 54 -17.70 -7.76 14.87
N PHE A 55 -16.49 -7.38 15.22
CA PHE A 55 -15.34 -8.29 15.30
C PHE A 55 -15.13 -8.69 16.76
N LEU A 56 -15.28 -9.97 17.07
CA LEU A 56 -14.93 -10.56 18.36
C LEU A 56 -13.60 -11.30 18.20
N VAL A 57 -12.58 -10.81 18.86
CA VAL A 57 -11.23 -11.38 18.79
C VAL A 57 -10.88 -12.03 20.11
N ASN A 58 -10.67 -13.34 20.10
CA ASN A 58 -10.15 -14.05 21.25
C ASN A 58 -8.62 -13.94 21.27
N THR A 59 -8.08 -13.21 22.25
CA THR A 59 -6.63 -12.97 22.35
C THR A 59 -5.80 -14.17 22.78
N GLU A 60 -6.44 -15.23 23.33
CA GLU A 60 -5.74 -16.43 23.78
C GLU A 60 -5.47 -17.41 22.64
N ASN A 61 -6.47 -17.62 21.78
CA ASN A 61 -6.39 -18.59 20.68
C ASN A 61 -6.40 -17.96 19.28
N LEU A 62 -6.49 -16.63 19.21
CA LEU A 62 -6.56 -15.84 17.97
C LEU A 62 -7.74 -16.19 17.05
N GLU A 63 -8.81 -16.76 17.60
CA GLU A 63 -10.06 -16.94 16.88
C GLU A 63 -10.76 -15.60 16.70
N ILE A 64 -11.14 -15.29 15.47
CA ILE A 64 -11.82 -14.06 15.09
C ILE A 64 -13.21 -14.42 14.61
N THR A 65 -14.24 -13.91 15.24
CA THR A 65 -15.63 -14.05 14.80
C THR A 65 -16.14 -12.71 14.30
N VAL A 66 -16.50 -12.67 13.01
CA VAL A 66 -17.18 -11.53 12.39
C VAL A 66 -18.67 -11.77 12.46
N GLN A 67 -19.40 -10.93 13.20
CA GLN A 67 -20.85 -10.97 13.31
C GLN A 67 -21.48 -9.89 12.44
N TYR A 68 -22.58 -10.24 11.81
CA TYR A 68 -23.40 -9.38 10.97
C TYR A 68 -24.88 -9.72 11.16
N GLN A 69 -25.80 -8.92 10.63
CA GLN A 69 -27.24 -8.99 10.91
C GLN A 69 -27.82 -10.40 10.82
N ASN A 70 -27.44 -11.21 9.83
CA ASN A 70 -28.05 -12.50 9.54
C ASN A 70 -27.14 -13.69 9.83
N GLY A 71 -25.98 -13.47 10.45
CA GLY A 71 -25.07 -14.59 10.72
C GLY A 71 -23.74 -14.20 11.34
N LYS A 72 -22.88 -15.20 11.38
CA LYS A 72 -21.49 -15.02 11.83
C LYS A 72 -20.57 -15.89 11.01
N TYR A 73 -19.34 -15.44 10.87
CA TYR A 73 -18.25 -16.13 10.23
C TYR A 73 -17.05 -16.15 11.17
N SER A 74 -16.43 -17.31 11.36
CA SER A 74 -15.22 -17.44 12.19
C SER A 74 -14.02 -17.81 11.36
N LEU A 75 -12.88 -17.23 11.69
CA LEU A 75 -11.59 -17.50 11.06
C LEU A 75 -10.47 -17.49 12.12
N MET A 76 -9.37 -18.14 11.80
CA MET A 76 -8.18 -18.10 12.65
C MET A 76 -7.27 -16.95 12.25
N GLY A 77 -6.93 -16.13 13.22
CA GLY A 77 -5.88 -15.12 13.12
C GLY A 77 -4.49 -15.71 13.35
N GLN A 78 -3.52 -14.85 13.26
CA GLN A 78 -2.11 -15.13 13.54
C GLN A 78 -1.56 -14.04 14.47
N ASN A 79 -0.46 -14.34 15.14
CA ASN A 79 0.20 -13.35 15.97
C ASN A 79 0.71 -12.18 15.10
N ALA A 80 0.30 -10.96 15.44
CA ALA A 80 0.73 -9.77 14.71
C ALA A 80 2.21 -9.41 14.94
N ASP A 81 2.87 -9.93 15.98
CA ASP A 81 4.29 -9.70 16.24
C ASP A 81 5.19 -10.34 15.16
N GLU A 82 4.69 -11.37 14.49
CA GLU A 82 5.38 -12.04 13.39
C GLU A 82 5.18 -11.35 12.04
N TYR A 83 4.31 -10.33 12.00
CA TYR A 83 4.04 -9.61 10.74
C TYR A 83 5.22 -8.70 10.38
N PRO A 84 5.72 -8.76 9.12
CA PRO A 84 6.83 -7.95 8.68
C PRO A 84 6.53 -6.45 8.84
N GLN A 85 7.39 -5.76 9.56
CA GLN A 85 7.27 -4.31 9.69
C GLN A 85 7.96 -3.62 8.52
N ALA A 86 7.33 -2.57 8.00
CA ALA A 86 7.97 -1.72 7.02
C ALA A 86 9.24 -1.07 7.63
N PRO A 87 10.36 -1.06 6.91
CA PRO A 87 11.56 -0.40 7.40
C PRO A 87 11.27 1.09 7.63
N ALA A 88 11.78 1.62 8.73
CA ALA A 88 11.68 3.05 9.00
C ALA A 88 12.45 3.84 7.94
N LEU A 89 11.92 5.01 7.56
CA LEU A 89 12.64 5.92 6.69
C LEU A 89 13.97 6.31 7.32
N GLY A 90 15.06 6.23 6.54
CA GLY A 90 16.38 6.63 6.99
C GLY A 90 16.46 8.13 7.31
N ALA A 91 17.42 8.51 8.14
CA ALA A 91 17.66 9.92 8.51
C ALA A 91 17.93 10.85 7.30
N ASN A 92 18.33 10.28 6.17
CA ASN A 92 18.63 10.98 4.93
C ASN A 92 17.51 10.82 3.89
N ALA A 93 16.26 10.51 4.31
CA ALA A 93 15.14 10.40 3.39
C ALA A 93 14.83 11.76 2.78
N VAL A 94 14.74 11.81 1.45
CA VAL A 94 14.35 13.02 0.71
C VAL A 94 12.84 13.07 0.62
N HIS A 95 12.25 14.16 1.06
CA HIS A 95 10.83 14.43 0.96
C HIS A 95 10.52 15.21 -0.32
N VAL A 96 9.54 14.74 -1.07
CA VAL A 96 9.07 15.40 -2.28
C VAL A 96 7.57 15.56 -2.22
N THR A 97 7.10 16.79 -2.35
CA THR A 97 5.67 17.12 -2.40
C THR A 97 5.28 17.47 -3.82
N MET A 98 4.28 16.79 -4.36
CA MET A 98 3.72 17.12 -5.67
C MET A 98 2.21 16.90 -5.69
N GLY A 99 1.52 17.60 -6.57
CA GLY A 99 0.08 17.37 -6.75
C GLY A 99 -0.22 15.99 -7.33
N ALA A 100 -1.23 15.30 -6.82
CA ALA A 100 -1.64 13.99 -7.31
C ALA A 100 -1.86 13.93 -8.85
N PRO A 101 -2.45 14.93 -9.51
CA PRO A 101 -2.57 14.92 -10.98
C PRO A 101 -1.23 14.87 -11.72
N VAL A 102 -0.18 15.50 -11.17
CA VAL A 102 1.17 15.48 -11.76
C VAL A 102 1.79 14.09 -11.65
N MET A 103 1.69 13.48 -10.46
CA MET A 103 2.14 12.11 -10.21
C MET A 103 1.43 11.11 -11.13
N LEU A 104 0.09 11.17 -11.16
CA LEU A 104 -0.72 10.30 -12.00
C LEU A 104 -0.41 10.46 -13.51
N ALA A 105 -0.19 11.68 -13.97
CA ALA A 105 0.20 11.92 -15.35
C ALA A 105 1.57 11.31 -15.68
N GLY A 106 2.55 11.43 -14.78
CA GLY A 106 3.86 10.82 -14.90
C GLY A 106 3.78 9.30 -14.99
N ILE A 107 3.05 8.68 -14.06
CA ILE A 107 2.83 7.22 -14.02
C ILE A 107 2.11 6.74 -15.28
N ASN A 108 0.97 7.33 -15.64
CA ASN A 108 0.16 6.90 -16.78
C ASN A 108 0.91 6.97 -18.11
N ARG A 109 1.79 7.97 -18.26
CA ARG A 109 2.57 8.15 -19.49
C ARG A 109 3.81 7.26 -19.57
N SER A 110 4.21 6.63 -18.46
CA SER A 110 5.46 5.86 -18.39
C SER A 110 5.23 4.37 -18.12
N LEU A 111 4.19 3.99 -17.38
CA LEU A 111 3.97 2.62 -16.91
C LEU A 111 3.91 1.58 -18.04
N PHE A 112 3.35 1.92 -19.21
CA PHE A 112 3.25 0.99 -20.35
C PHE A 112 4.60 0.60 -20.95
N ALA A 113 5.65 1.35 -20.66
CA ALA A 113 6.99 1.11 -21.14
C ALA A 113 7.87 0.33 -20.15
N THR A 114 7.37 -0.02 -18.99
CA THR A 114 8.09 -0.89 -18.04
C THR A 114 8.12 -2.34 -18.53
N ALA A 115 9.16 -3.09 -18.12
CA ALA A 115 9.27 -4.51 -18.37
C ALA A 115 8.58 -5.36 -17.29
N ASP A 116 8.49 -6.66 -17.54
CA ASP A 116 8.28 -7.72 -16.55
C ASP A 116 9.42 -8.73 -16.77
N ASP A 117 10.61 -8.42 -16.23
CA ASP A 117 11.83 -9.17 -16.49
C ASP A 117 12.60 -9.38 -15.18
N GLU A 118 12.61 -10.61 -14.70
CA GLU A 118 13.31 -10.97 -13.46
C GLU A 118 14.84 -10.81 -13.55
N LEU A 119 15.40 -10.88 -14.76
CA LEU A 119 16.83 -10.73 -14.99
C LEU A 119 17.28 -9.26 -15.04
N ARG A 120 16.35 -8.34 -15.27
CA ARG A 120 16.61 -6.91 -15.34
C ARG A 120 15.62 -6.10 -14.48
N PRO A 121 15.64 -6.29 -13.15
CA PRO A 121 14.67 -5.69 -12.24
C PRO A 121 14.62 -4.16 -12.32
N VAL A 122 15.69 -3.50 -12.72
CA VAL A 122 15.73 -2.05 -12.92
C VAL A 122 14.79 -1.55 -14.01
N MET A 123 14.33 -2.44 -14.92
CA MET A 123 13.37 -2.11 -15.97
C MET A 123 11.92 -2.37 -15.55
N ASN A 124 11.70 -3.00 -14.39
CA ASN A 124 10.36 -3.34 -13.88
C ASN A 124 9.68 -2.18 -13.14
N GLY A 125 10.08 -0.96 -13.42
CA GLY A 125 9.53 0.22 -12.79
C GLY A 125 9.79 1.50 -13.56
N ILE A 126 9.30 2.58 -13.01
CA ILE A 126 9.48 3.94 -13.53
C ILE A 126 10.61 4.59 -12.74
N TYR A 127 11.66 5.01 -13.41
CA TYR A 127 12.74 5.79 -12.84
C TYR A 127 12.28 7.25 -12.66
N PHE A 128 12.39 7.74 -11.47
CA PHE A 128 12.15 9.13 -11.10
C PHE A 128 13.50 9.81 -10.94
N ASP A 129 13.73 10.84 -11.72
CA ASP A 129 14.86 11.75 -11.60
C ASP A 129 14.33 13.10 -11.14
N ILE A 130 14.61 13.43 -9.89
CA ILE A 130 14.10 14.61 -9.20
C ILE A 130 15.22 15.60 -9.06
N THR A 131 15.01 16.81 -9.54
CA THR A 131 15.94 17.93 -9.41
C THR A 131 15.26 19.11 -8.72
N THR A 132 16.01 20.16 -8.45
CA THR A 132 15.46 21.42 -7.92
C THR A 132 14.68 22.24 -8.94
N GLU A 133 14.62 21.80 -10.20
CA GLU A 133 13.96 22.52 -11.29
C GLU A 133 12.80 21.70 -11.90
N ASP A 134 12.91 20.38 -11.90
CA ASP A 134 11.98 19.50 -12.58
C ASP A 134 11.95 18.08 -12.01
N ILE A 135 10.98 17.30 -12.47
CA ILE A 135 10.92 15.87 -12.27
C ILE A 135 10.83 15.18 -13.64
N THR A 136 11.70 14.23 -13.87
CA THR A 136 11.69 13.41 -15.10
C THR A 136 11.32 11.96 -14.74
N PHE A 137 10.35 11.41 -15.46
CA PHE A 137 9.90 10.03 -15.37
C PHE A 137 10.45 9.27 -16.56
N VAL A 138 11.14 8.17 -16.35
CA VAL A 138 11.70 7.33 -17.42
C VAL A 138 11.30 5.88 -17.23
N ALA A 139 10.90 5.21 -18.30
CA ALA A 139 10.68 3.78 -18.30
C ALA A 139 11.15 3.16 -19.63
N SER A 140 11.66 1.93 -19.56
CA SER A 140 12.08 1.19 -20.75
C SER A 140 11.97 -0.32 -20.50
N ASP A 141 11.62 -1.08 -21.54
CA ASP A 141 11.67 -2.54 -21.57
C ASP A 141 12.80 -3.09 -22.47
N GLY A 142 13.65 -2.17 -22.97
CA GLY A 142 14.74 -2.48 -23.90
C GLY A 142 14.34 -2.39 -25.39
N HIS A 143 13.04 -2.31 -25.71
CA HIS A 143 12.51 -2.14 -27.07
C HIS A 143 11.88 -0.77 -27.28
N LYS A 144 11.30 -0.21 -26.23
CA LYS A 144 10.74 1.14 -26.19
C LYS A 144 11.29 1.90 -25.00
N LEU A 145 11.36 3.21 -25.11
CA LEU A 145 11.77 4.11 -24.06
C LEU A 145 10.81 5.31 -24.01
N VAL A 146 10.35 5.62 -22.82
CA VAL A 146 9.60 6.85 -22.55
C VAL A 146 10.41 7.73 -21.62
N ARG A 147 10.49 9.01 -21.94
CA ARG A 147 10.99 10.06 -21.07
C ARG A 147 9.96 11.19 -21.01
N ASN A 148 9.41 11.43 -19.84
CA ASN A 148 8.42 12.47 -19.60
C ASN A 148 8.94 13.42 -18.52
N LYS A 149 9.06 14.70 -18.85
CA LYS A 149 9.54 15.74 -17.94
C LYS A 149 8.39 16.67 -17.54
N THR A 150 8.31 17.02 -16.28
CA THR A 150 7.41 18.04 -15.74
C THR A 150 8.20 19.16 -15.07
N LEU A 151 7.78 20.41 -15.32
CA LEU A 151 8.37 21.62 -14.73
C LEU A 151 7.47 22.22 -13.64
N VAL A 152 6.29 21.63 -13.42
CA VAL A 152 5.33 22.12 -12.40
C VAL A 152 5.51 21.45 -11.04
N ALA A 153 6.49 20.56 -10.92
CA ALA A 153 6.90 19.96 -9.66
C ALA A 153 8.42 19.77 -9.68
N HIS A 154 9.03 19.89 -8.52
CA HIS A 154 10.46 19.75 -8.31
C HIS A 154 10.72 19.28 -6.87
N GLY A 155 11.93 18.80 -6.58
CA GLY A 155 12.38 18.52 -5.21
C GLY A 155 13.09 19.70 -4.58
N GLU A 156 13.26 19.68 -3.28
CA GLU A 156 14.17 20.58 -2.56
C GLU A 156 15.62 20.18 -2.78
N GLU A 157 15.85 18.89 -2.96
CA GLU A 157 17.14 18.26 -3.21
C GLU A 157 17.07 17.32 -4.41
N LYS A 158 18.23 16.96 -4.94
CA LYS A 158 18.31 15.93 -5.98
C LYS A 158 18.08 14.56 -5.37
N ALA A 159 17.17 13.81 -5.98
CA ALA A 159 16.90 12.44 -5.62
C ALA A 159 16.57 11.61 -6.86
N ALA A 160 16.85 10.31 -6.78
CA ALA A 160 16.48 9.39 -7.84
C ALA A 160 16.11 8.03 -7.24
N PHE A 161 15.06 7.43 -7.76
CA PHE A 161 14.62 6.09 -7.36
C PHE A 161 13.81 5.42 -8.48
N ILE A 162 13.59 4.14 -8.35
CA ILE A 162 12.71 3.38 -9.23
C ILE A 162 11.46 3.00 -8.45
N LEU A 163 10.31 3.49 -8.91
CA LEU A 163 9.01 3.05 -8.44
C LEU A 163 8.62 1.80 -9.24
N THR A 164 8.58 0.66 -8.57
CA THR A 164 8.27 -0.60 -9.21
C THR A 164 6.81 -0.62 -9.72
N LYS A 165 6.51 -1.53 -10.65
CA LYS A 165 5.24 -1.58 -11.38
C LYS A 165 4.03 -1.78 -10.46
N THR A 166 4.16 -2.62 -9.41
CA THR A 166 3.06 -2.89 -8.47
C THR A 166 2.62 -1.63 -7.72
N PRO A 167 3.48 -0.91 -6.98
CA PRO A 167 3.06 0.33 -6.32
C PRO A 167 2.66 1.42 -7.30
N ALA A 168 3.29 1.51 -8.50
CA ALA A 168 2.85 2.45 -9.52
C ALA A 168 1.41 2.17 -10.01
N THR A 169 1.02 0.90 -10.10
CA THR A 169 -0.33 0.49 -10.47
C THR A 169 -1.33 0.79 -9.34
N LEU A 170 -0.95 0.57 -8.08
CA LEU A 170 -1.79 0.90 -6.93
C LEU A 170 -2.05 2.40 -6.82
N LEU A 171 -1.03 3.24 -7.03
CA LEU A 171 -1.17 4.70 -7.02
C LEU A 171 -2.04 5.25 -8.16
N LYS A 172 -2.23 4.48 -9.22
CA LYS A 172 -3.06 4.86 -10.35
C LYS A 172 -4.56 4.70 -10.09
N ASN A 173 -4.95 3.79 -9.20
CA ASN A 173 -6.33 3.47 -8.86
C ASN A 173 -6.84 4.31 -7.70
#